data_7b3c749ce185d0ef0c88a761a1d5bf77
#
_entry.id   7b3c749ce185d0ef0c88a761a1d5bf77
#
_cell.length_a   1.000
_cell.length_b   1.000
_cell.length_c   1.000
_cell.angle_alpha   90.00
_cell.angle_beta   90.00
_cell.angle_gamma   90.00
#
_symmetry.space_group_name_H-M   'P 1'
#
loop_
_entity.id
_entity.type
_entity.pdbx_description
1 polymer ?
#
loop_
_entity_poly.entity_id
_entity_poly.type
_entity_poly.pdbx_seq_one_letter_code
_entity_poly.pdbx_strand_id
1 'polypeptide(L)'
;MPYTVNACFDKFIQDTVNLVPERTNRARSSRDWLVSQIVNLANQGKIPPLYGLNHVYYGSFARNTKIRPLDDIDMMIIFNAQGCTTTDVSKGEGREYPIFLNNPNAICLPNYCDGTSLNSRKMIEGIKKELAAIPTYSN
;
A
#
# COMPACT_ATOMS: atom_id res chain seq x y z
N MET A 1 21.73 -8.45 41.95
CA MET A 1 22.64 -7.33 41.68
C MET A 1 21.79 -6.10 41.42
N PRO A 2 22.10 -4.93 41.96
CA PRO A 2 21.37 -3.71 41.63
C PRO A 2 21.59 -3.38 40.14
N TYR A 3 20.49 -3.20 39.44
CA TYR A 3 20.55 -2.78 38.05
C TYR A 3 21.06 -1.35 37.98
N THR A 4 22.00 -1.06 37.06
CA THR A 4 22.38 0.32 36.73
C THR A 4 21.22 0.99 35.99
N VAL A 5 21.17 2.32 35.99
CA VAL A 5 20.15 3.09 35.24
C VAL A 5 20.14 2.68 33.76
N ASN A 6 21.33 2.54 33.17
CA ASN A 6 21.45 2.11 31.77
C ASN A 6 20.87 0.71 31.55
N ALA A 7 21.16 -0.26 32.42
CA ALA A 7 20.62 -1.60 32.33
C ALA A 7 19.07 -1.62 32.46
N CYS A 8 18.50 -0.72 33.29
CA CYS A 8 17.06 -0.55 33.37
C CYS A 8 16.46 0.02 32.08
N PHE A 9 17.10 1.01 31.50
CA PHE A 9 16.69 1.56 30.21
C PHE A 9 16.78 0.54 29.08
N ASP A 10 17.88 -0.18 28.97
CA ASP A 10 18.07 -1.23 27.97
C ASP A 10 16.98 -2.31 28.08
N LYS A 11 16.70 -2.73 29.32
CA LYS A 11 15.63 -3.69 29.59
C LYS A 11 14.26 -3.15 29.21
N PHE A 12 13.96 -1.90 29.56
CA PHE A 12 12.69 -1.25 29.18
C PHE A 12 12.54 -1.17 27.66
N ILE A 13 13.59 -0.76 26.94
CA ILE A 13 13.58 -0.71 25.48
C ILE A 13 13.33 -2.10 24.89
N GLN A 14 14.02 -3.13 25.36
CA GLN A 14 13.88 -4.48 24.86
C GLN A 14 12.50 -5.10 25.17
N ASP A 15 12.03 -4.96 26.40
CA ASP A 15 10.83 -5.65 26.86
C ASP A 15 9.53 -4.91 26.51
N THR A 16 9.58 -3.57 26.37
CA THR A 16 8.38 -2.74 26.24
C THR A 16 8.30 -2.00 24.91
N VAL A 17 9.42 -1.49 24.39
CA VAL A 17 9.45 -0.61 23.22
C VAL A 17 9.65 -1.40 21.93
N ASN A 18 10.69 -2.23 21.89
CA ASN A 18 11.05 -2.96 20.67
C ASN A 18 10.00 -4.01 20.28
N LEU A 19 9.80 -4.13 18.98
CA LEU A 19 8.97 -5.19 18.43
C LEU A 19 9.59 -6.56 18.68
N VAL A 20 8.75 -7.54 18.97
CA VAL A 20 9.17 -8.95 19.10
C VAL A 20 9.65 -9.44 17.73
N PRO A 21 10.88 -9.98 17.62
CA PRO A 21 11.45 -10.39 16.33
C PRO A 21 10.57 -11.37 15.55
N GLU A 22 9.96 -12.34 16.20
CA GLU A 22 9.07 -13.32 15.55
C GLU A 22 7.82 -12.66 14.97
N ARG A 23 7.20 -11.69 15.67
CA ARG A 23 6.07 -10.92 15.15
C ARG A 23 6.48 -10.06 13.99
N THR A 24 7.66 -9.44 14.06
CA THR A 24 8.22 -8.64 12.96
C THR A 24 8.43 -9.47 11.71
N ASN A 25 8.98 -10.67 11.84
CA ASN A 25 9.23 -11.58 10.74
C ASN A 25 7.91 -12.07 10.12
N ARG A 26 6.91 -12.43 10.93
CA ARG A 26 5.57 -12.77 10.42
C ARG A 26 4.94 -11.62 9.65
N ALA A 27 5.03 -10.41 10.19
CA ALA A 27 4.48 -9.22 9.54
C ALA A 27 5.14 -8.95 8.19
N ARG A 28 6.46 -9.09 8.09
CA ARG A 28 7.19 -9.00 6.81
C ARG A 28 6.75 -10.08 5.83
N SER A 29 6.65 -11.33 6.28
CA SER A 29 6.18 -12.42 5.42
C SER A 29 4.75 -12.21 4.93
N SER A 30 3.84 -11.74 5.80
CA SER A 30 2.46 -11.41 5.43
C SER A 30 2.40 -10.28 4.41
N ARG A 31 3.20 -9.25 4.59
CA ARG A 31 3.33 -8.13 3.63
C ARG A 31 3.82 -8.63 2.28
N ASP A 32 4.90 -9.41 2.25
CA ASP A 32 5.53 -9.88 1.02
C ASP A 32 4.61 -10.86 0.27
N TRP A 33 3.86 -11.67 1.01
CA TRP A 33 2.81 -12.49 0.44
C TRP A 33 1.70 -11.63 -0.19
N LEU A 34 1.20 -10.59 0.49
CA LEU A 34 0.18 -9.70 -0.06
C LEU A 34 0.68 -9.01 -1.33
N VAL A 35 1.92 -8.54 -1.34
CA VAL A 35 2.55 -7.96 -2.54
C VAL A 35 2.54 -8.96 -3.69
N SER A 36 2.89 -10.21 -3.45
CA SER A 36 2.86 -11.25 -4.48
C SER A 36 1.45 -11.49 -5.05
N GLN A 37 0.42 -11.43 -4.20
CA GLN A 37 -0.97 -11.53 -4.65
C GLN A 37 -1.38 -10.34 -5.51
N ILE A 38 -1.00 -9.12 -5.12
CA ILE A 38 -1.27 -7.90 -5.91
C ILE A 38 -0.59 -7.98 -7.28
N VAL A 39 0.65 -8.42 -7.34
CA VAL A 39 1.38 -8.66 -8.61
C VAL A 39 0.63 -9.69 -9.47
N ASN A 40 0.17 -10.78 -8.89
CA ASN A 40 -0.60 -11.79 -9.60
C ASN A 40 -1.93 -11.25 -10.16
N LEU A 41 -2.67 -10.44 -9.39
CA LEU A 41 -3.89 -9.79 -9.86
C LEU A 41 -3.62 -8.85 -11.04
N ALA A 42 -2.54 -8.07 -10.98
CA ALA A 42 -2.12 -7.19 -12.06
C ALA A 42 -1.75 -7.98 -13.33
N ASN A 43 -0.99 -9.07 -13.18
CA ASN A 43 -0.60 -9.94 -14.29
C ASN A 43 -1.81 -10.66 -14.93
N GLN A 44 -2.86 -10.92 -14.16
CA GLN A 44 -4.13 -11.48 -14.65
C GLN A 44 -5.04 -10.42 -15.28
N GLY A 45 -4.66 -9.15 -15.28
CA GLY A 45 -5.49 -8.06 -15.77
C GLY A 45 -6.74 -7.78 -14.94
N LYS A 46 -6.77 -8.19 -13.68
CA LYS A 46 -7.89 -7.93 -12.75
C LYS A 46 -7.83 -6.54 -12.12
N ILE A 47 -6.63 -6.03 -11.98
CA ILE A 47 -6.34 -4.65 -11.54
C ILE A 47 -5.39 -4.00 -12.54
N PRO A 48 -5.26 -2.66 -12.53
CA PRO A 48 -4.32 -1.99 -13.45
C PRO A 48 -2.89 -2.51 -13.26
N PRO A 49 -2.09 -2.55 -14.33
CA PRO A 49 -0.69 -2.95 -14.25
C PRO A 49 0.09 -2.10 -13.25
N LEU A 50 1.04 -2.73 -12.58
CA LEU A 50 1.92 -2.02 -11.65
C LEU A 50 3.02 -1.27 -12.40
N TYR A 51 3.53 -0.20 -11.81
CA TYR A 51 4.71 0.49 -12.30
C TYR A 51 5.98 -0.23 -11.82
N GLY A 52 6.37 -1.27 -12.54
CA GLY A 52 7.45 -2.18 -12.14
C GLY A 52 7.15 -2.87 -10.80
N LEU A 53 8.20 -3.20 -10.06
CA LEU A 53 8.11 -3.73 -8.69
C LEU A 53 8.34 -2.63 -7.64
N ASN A 54 8.11 -1.38 -7.98
CA ASN A 54 8.37 -0.24 -7.12
C ASN A 54 7.23 -0.05 -6.12
N HIS A 55 7.25 -0.84 -5.05
CA HIS A 55 6.40 -0.60 -3.89
C HIS A 55 7.13 0.32 -2.92
N VAL A 56 6.41 1.24 -2.33
CA VAL A 56 6.97 2.11 -1.30
C VAL A 56 6.44 1.65 0.06
N TYR A 57 7.34 1.13 0.87
CA TYR A 57 7.05 0.87 2.28
C TYR A 57 7.26 2.16 3.06
N TYR A 58 6.27 2.58 3.80
CA TYR A 58 6.33 3.80 4.61
C TYR A 58 5.73 3.57 6.00
N GLY A 59 5.47 4.63 6.74
CA GLY A 59 4.93 4.51 8.09
C GLY A 59 5.97 4.12 9.14
N SER A 60 5.51 3.86 10.33
CA SER A 60 6.36 3.60 11.51
C SER A 60 7.11 2.27 11.42
N PHE A 61 6.48 1.26 10.83
CA PHE A 61 7.11 -0.06 10.65
C PHE A 61 8.30 0.00 9.67
N ALA A 62 8.14 0.69 8.54
CA ALA A 62 9.21 0.83 7.56
C ALA A 62 10.40 1.64 8.07
N ARG A 63 10.15 2.66 8.90
CA ARG A 63 11.18 3.50 9.51
C ARG A 63 11.82 2.89 10.75
N ASN A 64 11.39 1.70 11.17
CA ASN A 64 11.79 1.06 12.43
C ASN A 64 11.49 1.94 13.67
N THR A 65 10.44 2.77 13.60
CA THR A 65 9.97 3.61 14.72
C THR A 65 8.67 3.09 15.32
N LYS A 66 8.15 1.94 14.85
CA LYS A 66 6.98 1.29 15.41
C LYS A 66 7.34 0.67 16.75
N ILE A 67 6.56 1.03 17.76
CA ILE A 67 6.56 0.39 19.09
C ILE A 67 5.43 -0.62 19.17
N ARG A 68 5.40 -1.44 20.21
CA ARG A 68 4.29 -2.38 20.45
C ARG A 68 2.97 -1.64 20.71
N PRO A 69 1.83 -2.21 20.27
CA PRO A 69 1.69 -3.42 19.47
C PRO A 69 1.96 -3.19 17.98
N LEU A 70 2.30 -4.26 17.26
CA LEU A 70 2.34 -4.26 15.79
C LEU A 70 0.94 -4.59 15.29
N ASP A 71 0.22 -3.60 14.82
CA ASP A 71 -1.19 -3.65 14.41
C ASP A 71 -1.41 -3.27 12.94
N ASP A 72 -0.47 -2.52 12.35
CA ASP A 72 -0.56 -2.04 10.97
C ASP A 72 0.79 -2.02 10.26
N ILE A 73 0.76 -2.17 8.95
CA ILE A 73 1.91 -1.97 8.06
C ILE A 73 1.44 -1.13 6.89
N ASP A 74 2.06 0.03 6.73
CA ASP A 74 1.75 0.95 5.65
C ASP A 74 2.53 0.59 4.38
N MET A 75 1.82 0.55 3.25
CA MET A 75 2.40 0.25 1.95
C MET A 75 1.69 1.04 0.86
N MET A 76 2.45 1.63 -0.05
CA MET A 76 1.94 2.30 -1.23
C MET A 76 2.20 1.44 -2.47
N ILE A 77 1.12 1.10 -3.18
CA ILE A 77 1.18 0.42 -4.48
C ILE A 77 1.13 1.45 -5.59
N ILE A 78 2.07 1.37 -6.52
CA ILE A 78 2.18 2.31 -7.63
C ILE A 78 1.70 1.61 -8.91
N PHE A 79 0.63 2.14 -9.48
CA PHE A 79 0.10 1.67 -10.77
C PHE A 79 0.76 2.38 -11.94
N ASN A 80 0.84 1.69 -13.06
CA ASN A 80 1.28 2.28 -14.32
C ASN A 80 0.20 3.22 -14.84
N ALA A 81 0.58 4.44 -15.17
CA ALA A 81 -0.36 5.44 -15.68
C ALA A 81 -0.90 5.13 -17.09
N GLN A 82 -0.27 4.24 -17.85
CA GLN A 82 -0.70 3.78 -19.17
C GLN A 82 -1.02 4.92 -20.17
N GLY A 83 -0.32 6.03 -20.09
CA GLY A 83 -0.54 7.20 -20.94
C GLY A 83 -1.64 8.15 -20.46
N CYS A 84 -2.09 8.03 -19.21
CA CYS A 84 -2.94 9.04 -18.59
C CYS A 84 -2.21 10.38 -18.51
N THR A 85 -2.97 11.47 -18.67
CA THR A 85 -2.51 12.84 -18.51
C THR A 85 -3.30 13.53 -17.40
N THR A 86 -2.76 14.62 -16.88
CA THR A 86 -3.47 15.46 -15.92
C THR A 86 -3.33 16.93 -16.33
N THR A 87 -4.33 17.73 -16.00
CA THR A 87 -4.30 19.18 -16.18
C THR A 87 -4.69 19.85 -14.87
N ASP A 88 -4.13 21.03 -14.62
CA ASP A 88 -4.56 21.87 -13.50
C ASP A 88 -5.91 22.49 -13.85
N VAL A 89 -6.92 22.17 -13.07
CA VAL A 89 -8.25 22.79 -13.19
C VAL A 89 -8.51 23.58 -11.91
N SER A 90 -8.35 24.90 -12.00
CA SER A 90 -8.68 25.79 -10.89
C SER A 90 -10.19 25.95 -10.78
N LYS A 91 -10.76 25.53 -9.65
CA LYS A 91 -12.16 25.77 -9.30
C LYS A 91 -12.23 26.54 -7.98
N GLY A 92 -12.48 27.82 -8.06
CA GLY A 92 -12.57 28.68 -6.86
C GLY A 92 -11.28 28.70 -6.06
N GLU A 93 -11.34 28.40 -4.77
CA GLU A 93 -10.17 28.32 -3.89
C GLU A 93 -9.42 26.98 -3.96
N GLY A 94 -9.96 25.99 -4.67
CA GLY A 94 -9.39 24.65 -4.81
C GLY A 94 -8.69 24.43 -6.15
N ARG A 95 -7.61 23.63 -6.13
CA ARG A 95 -7.00 23.10 -7.35
C ARG A 95 -7.36 21.62 -7.46
N GLU A 96 -7.90 21.25 -8.62
CA GLU A 96 -8.17 19.86 -8.95
C GLU A 96 -7.24 19.43 -10.09
N TYR A 97 -6.75 18.20 -10.00
CA TYR A 97 -5.88 17.59 -11.02
C TYR A 97 -6.55 16.32 -11.55
N PRO A 98 -7.61 16.45 -12.37
CA PRO A 98 -8.27 15.29 -12.93
C PRO A 98 -7.29 14.49 -13.79
N ILE A 99 -7.41 13.17 -13.74
CA ILE A 99 -6.61 12.24 -14.53
C ILE A 99 -7.45 11.81 -15.73
N PHE A 100 -6.93 12.02 -16.93
CA PHE A 100 -7.60 11.66 -18.17
C PHE A 100 -6.91 10.47 -18.82
N LEU A 101 -7.70 9.48 -19.21
CA LEU A 101 -7.24 8.33 -19.95
C LEU A 101 -7.30 8.62 -21.45
N ASN A 102 -6.14 8.73 -22.09
CA ASN A 102 -6.01 9.01 -23.52
C ASN A 102 -5.62 7.77 -24.34
N ASN A 103 -5.32 6.66 -23.66
CA ASN A 103 -4.91 5.41 -24.30
C ASN A 103 -6.11 4.45 -24.41
N PRO A 104 -6.62 4.16 -25.60
CA PRO A 104 -7.75 3.25 -25.80
C PRO A 104 -7.38 1.78 -25.48
N ASN A 105 -6.08 1.45 -25.47
CA ASN A 105 -5.57 0.10 -25.19
C ASN A 105 -5.15 -0.07 -23.72
N ALA A 106 -5.52 0.85 -22.85
CA ALA A 106 -5.19 0.74 -21.43
C ALA A 106 -5.90 -0.46 -20.80
N ILE A 107 -5.16 -1.20 -19.98
CA ILE A 107 -5.66 -2.40 -19.29
C ILE A 107 -6.33 -1.99 -17.98
N CYS A 108 -7.56 -2.42 -17.77
CA CYS A 108 -8.41 -2.17 -16.59
C CYS A 108 -8.80 -0.70 -16.35
N LEU A 109 -7.97 0.29 -16.66
CA LEU A 109 -8.27 1.71 -16.38
C LEU A 109 -9.58 2.18 -17.01
N PRO A 110 -9.96 1.78 -18.25
CA PRO A 110 -11.25 2.17 -18.83
C PRO A 110 -12.46 1.83 -17.96
N ASN A 111 -12.39 0.73 -17.20
CA ASN A 111 -13.47 0.27 -16.32
C ASN A 111 -13.72 1.23 -15.14
N TYR A 112 -12.75 2.09 -14.85
CA TYR A 112 -12.79 3.02 -13.73
C TYR A 112 -12.99 4.47 -14.17
N CYS A 113 -13.26 4.72 -15.46
CA CYS A 113 -13.45 6.06 -16.00
C CYS A 113 -14.95 6.45 -16.05
N ASP A 114 -15.20 7.75 -15.93
CA ASP A 114 -16.43 8.42 -16.33
C ASP A 114 -16.12 9.18 -17.62
N GLY A 115 -16.50 8.62 -18.75
CA GLY A 115 -15.99 9.08 -20.05
C GLY A 115 -14.47 8.86 -20.13
N THR A 116 -13.70 9.92 -20.29
CA THR A 116 -12.23 9.89 -20.31
C THR A 116 -11.60 10.19 -18.95
N SER A 117 -12.38 10.64 -17.96
CA SER A 117 -11.87 11.02 -16.65
C SER A 117 -11.83 9.81 -15.71
N LEU A 118 -10.68 9.54 -15.12
CA LEU A 118 -10.51 8.48 -14.13
C LEU A 118 -11.26 8.82 -12.84
N ASN A 119 -12.15 7.95 -12.42
CA ASN A 119 -12.87 8.06 -11.17
C ASN A 119 -12.13 7.26 -10.09
N SER A 120 -11.47 7.96 -9.18
CA SER A 120 -10.69 7.35 -8.10
C SER A 120 -11.54 6.47 -7.18
N ARG A 121 -12.79 6.83 -6.92
CA ARG A 121 -13.70 6.03 -6.10
C ARG A 121 -14.02 4.68 -6.77
N LYS A 122 -14.36 4.69 -8.06
CA LYS A 122 -14.60 3.45 -8.82
C LYS A 122 -13.35 2.57 -8.84
N MET A 123 -12.17 3.18 -9.01
CA MET A 123 -10.90 2.45 -8.99
C MET A 123 -10.63 1.80 -7.63
N ILE A 124 -10.80 2.55 -6.54
CA ILE A 124 -10.61 2.03 -5.17
C ILE A 124 -11.59 0.87 -4.88
N GLU A 125 -12.87 1.05 -5.20
CA GLU A 125 -13.89 0.02 -4.97
C GLU A 125 -13.63 -1.24 -5.82
N GLY A 126 -13.22 -1.08 -7.08
CA GLY A 126 -12.85 -2.20 -7.94
C GLY A 126 -11.65 -2.97 -7.41
N ILE A 127 -10.58 -2.27 -7.05
CA ILE A 127 -9.38 -2.90 -6.48
C ILE A 127 -9.71 -3.59 -5.15
N LYS A 128 -10.49 -2.94 -4.28
CA LYS A 128 -10.94 -3.51 -3.01
C LYS A 128 -11.70 -4.82 -3.22
N LYS A 129 -12.58 -4.89 -4.23
CA LYS A 129 -13.32 -6.11 -4.57
C LYS A 129 -12.38 -7.25 -4.97
N GLU A 130 -11.39 -6.98 -5.81
CA GLU A 130 -10.42 -8.00 -6.22
C GLU A 130 -9.52 -8.44 -5.06
N LEU A 131 -9.11 -7.53 -4.18
CA LEU A 131 -8.35 -7.85 -2.98
C LEU A 131 -9.17 -8.70 -1.98
N ALA A 132 -10.46 -8.42 -1.84
CA ALA A 132 -11.34 -9.20 -0.97
C ALA A 132 -11.55 -10.65 -1.45
N ALA A 133 -11.29 -10.93 -2.73
CA ALA A 133 -11.34 -12.28 -3.29
C ALA A 133 -10.06 -13.09 -3.02
N ILE A 134 -9.00 -12.48 -2.51
CA ILE A 134 -7.77 -13.18 -2.13
C ILE A 134 -8.06 -14.01 -0.87
N PRO A 135 -7.72 -15.32 -0.86
CA PRO A 135 -7.87 -16.12 0.35
C PRO A 135 -7.03 -15.49 1.47
N THR A 136 -7.70 -15.04 2.51
CA THR A 136 -7.00 -14.63 3.73
C THR A 136 -6.32 -15.84 4.35
N TYR A 137 -5.22 -15.63 5.08
CA TYR A 137 -4.63 -16.70 5.88
C TYR A 137 -5.72 -17.33 6.73
N SER A 138 -6.23 -18.48 6.32
CA SER A 138 -6.94 -19.37 7.21
C SER A 138 -5.85 -20.09 8.03
N ASN A 139 -5.81 -19.82 9.31
CA ASN A 139 -5.07 -20.64 10.26
C ASN A 139 -5.71 -22.02 10.34
#